data_66fbc087355f4ebddfbc9ba6868aa2f3
#
_entry.id   66fbc087355f4ebddfbc9ba6868aa2f3
#
_cell.length_a   1.000
_cell.length_b   1.000
_cell.length_c   1.000
_cell.angle_alpha   90.00
_cell.angle_beta   90.00
_cell.angle_gamma   90.00
#
_symmetry.space_group_name_H-M   'P 1'
#
loop_
_entity.id
_entity.type
_entity.pdbx_description
1 polymer ?
#
loop_
_entity_poly.entity_id
_entity_poly.type
_entity_poly.pdbx_seq_one_letter_code
_entity_poly.pdbx_strand_id
1 'polypeptide(L)'
;LRNIVKTKIYYKFLRGNKNMWIVFSILSAFFAGITSILAKIGIKNTNSNVATALRTIVVLFFSWIMVCIVGSQGTIPTIDFKTWIFLILSGLATGASWLCYFKALQMGDINKVVPIDKSSTILTILLAFLLLHEEITMGKFIGVALIGLGTFLMIQKSQNKANKDDKNKLWIMYAIFSAIFASLTAIFGKIGIDGVESNLGTAIRTSVVLLMAWALVLFTKQQHTIKEISRKELLFIGLSGIATGVSWLCYYKALQDGLTSVVVSIDKLSILVTILFSIVVFKEKLSLKSFIGLTLMVIGTFCMLLF
;
A
#
# COMPACT_ATOMS: atom_id res chain seq x y z
N LEU A 1 8.07 -18.30 -32.43
CA LEU A 1 6.68 -18.78 -32.56
C LEU A 1 6.21 -19.44 -31.26
N ARG A 2 6.97 -20.35 -30.61
CA ARG A 2 6.59 -21.06 -29.37
C ARG A 2 6.39 -20.13 -28.17
N ASN A 3 7.19 -19.07 -28.05
CA ASN A 3 7.05 -18.07 -26.98
C ASN A 3 5.85 -17.15 -27.23
N ILE A 4 5.58 -16.76 -28.47
CA ILE A 4 4.42 -15.93 -28.84
C ILE A 4 3.11 -16.66 -28.57
N VAL A 5 3.08 -17.98 -28.83
CA VAL A 5 1.88 -18.81 -28.54
C VAL A 5 1.68 -18.99 -27.04
N LYS A 6 2.74 -19.24 -26.24
CA LYS A 6 2.64 -19.30 -24.78
C LYS A 6 2.18 -17.98 -24.18
N THR A 7 2.71 -16.87 -24.67
CA THR A 7 2.31 -15.52 -24.24
C THR A 7 0.85 -15.24 -24.59
N LYS A 8 0.40 -15.58 -25.81
CA LYS A 8 -1.01 -15.44 -26.22
C LYS A 8 -1.97 -16.32 -25.41
N ILE A 9 -1.59 -17.56 -25.07
CA ILE A 9 -2.39 -18.47 -24.25
C ILE A 9 -2.47 -17.93 -22.82
N TYR A 10 -1.36 -17.46 -22.24
CA TYR A 10 -1.31 -16.83 -20.93
C TYR A 10 -2.17 -15.56 -20.86
N TYR A 11 -2.07 -14.68 -21.86
CA TYR A 11 -2.94 -13.50 -21.96
C TYR A 11 -4.42 -13.86 -22.19
N LYS A 12 -4.71 -14.92 -22.93
CA LYS A 12 -6.09 -15.40 -23.15
C LYS A 12 -6.68 -16.01 -21.87
N PHE A 13 -5.86 -16.71 -21.08
CA PHE A 13 -6.26 -17.25 -19.79
C PHE A 13 -6.52 -16.13 -18.75
N LEU A 14 -5.66 -15.11 -18.71
CA LEU A 14 -5.83 -13.95 -17.84
C LEU A 14 -6.97 -13.01 -18.28
N ARG A 15 -7.26 -12.92 -19.57
CA ARG A 15 -8.37 -12.13 -20.14
C ARG A 15 -9.72 -12.86 -20.07
N GLY A 16 -9.70 -14.18 -19.85
CA GLY A 16 -10.88 -15.03 -19.93
C GLY A 16 -11.85 -14.95 -18.73
N ASN A 17 -11.45 -14.32 -17.64
CA ASN A 17 -12.32 -14.24 -16.46
C ASN A 17 -12.44 -12.78 -15.99
N LYS A 18 -13.58 -12.15 -16.28
CA LYS A 18 -13.86 -10.74 -15.95
C LYS A 18 -13.64 -10.38 -14.47
N ASN A 19 -13.50 -11.38 -13.60
CA ASN A 19 -13.40 -11.20 -12.14
C ASN A 19 -12.00 -11.52 -11.57
N MET A 20 -10.98 -11.77 -12.40
CA MET A 20 -9.64 -12.09 -11.91
C MET A 20 -9.01 -10.94 -11.10
N TRP A 21 -9.35 -9.70 -11.39
CA TRP A 21 -8.89 -8.55 -10.60
C TRP A 21 -9.32 -8.61 -9.13
N ILE A 22 -10.50 -9.23 -8.83
CA ILE A 22 -10.95 -9.44 -7.45
C ILE A 22 -10.02 -10.43 -6.74
N VAL A 23 -9.63 -11.52 -7.42
CA VAL A 23 -8.69 -12.51 -6.87
C VAL A 23 -7.33 -11.84 -6.59
N PHE A 24 -6.82 -11.02 -7.51
CA PHE A 24 -5.60 -10.26 -7.29
C PHE A 24 -5.73 -9.27 -6.14
N SER A 25 -6.88 -8.59 -5.99
CA SER A 25 -7.14 -7.70 -4.85
C SER A 25 -7.11 -8.43 -3.52
N ILE A 26 -7.74 -9.62 -3.45
CA ILE A 26 -7.76 -10.45 -2.24
C ILE A 26 -6.34 -10.97 -1.90
N LEU A 27 -5.59 -11.44 -2.91
CA LEU A 27 -4.20 -11.86 -2.73
C LEU A 27 -3.33 -10.69 -2.26
N SER A 28 -3.53 -9.50 -2.83
CA SER A 28 -2.84 -8.28 -2.36
C SER A 28 -3.10 -8.04 -0.88
N ALA A 29 -4.37 -8.03 -0.46
CA ALA A 29 -4.76 -7.83 0.93
C ALA A 29 -4.17 -8.91 1.86
N PHE A 30 -4.19 -10.17 1.45
CA PHE A 30 -3.62 -11.26 2.22
C PHE A 30 -2.11 -11.08 2.45
N PHE A 31 -1.34 -10.85 1.38
CA PHE A 31 0.10 -10.66 1.49
C PHE A 31 0.48 -9.33 2.18
N ALA A 32 -0.33 -8.27 2.03
CA ALA A 32 -0.16 -7.03 2.81
C ALA A 32 -0.33 -7.26 4.31
N GLY A 33 -1.29 -8.11 4.71
CA GLY A 33 -1.45 -8.53 6.11
C GLY A 33 -0.23 -9.31 6.62
N ILE A 34 0.26 -10.29 5.86
CA ILE A 34 1.50 -11.03 6.18
C ILE A 34 2.69 -10.09 6.28
N THR A 35 2.82 -9.13 5.35
CA THR A 35 3.87 -8.11 5.39
C THR A 35 3.91 -7.39 6.73
N SER A 36 2.74 -6.95 7.22
CA SER A 36 2.62 -6.20 8.47
C SER A 36 3.12 -6.99 9.67
N ILE A 37 2.87 -8.29 9.69
CA ILE A 37 3.28 -9.19 10.78
C ILE A 37 4.79 -9.45 10.73
N LEU A 38 5.30 -9.83 9.56
CA LEU A 38 6.73 -10.07 9.37
C LEU A 38 7.55 -8.80 9.65
N ALA A 39 7.04 -7.64 9.21
CA ALA A 39 7.65 -6.35 9.51
C ALA A 39 7.65 -6.08 11.03
N LYS A 40 6.53 -6.32 11.75
CA LYS A 40 6.47 -6.13 13.22
C LYS A 40 7.54 -6.95 13.94
N ILE A 41 7.82 -8.17 13.48
CA ILE A 41 8.88 -9.01 14.04
C ILE A 41 10.26 -8.47 13.66
N GLY A 42 10.45 -8.08 12.40
CA GLY A 42 11.72 -7.63 11.84
C GLY A 42 12.18 -6.26 12.34
N ILE A 43 11.24 -5.39 12.77
CA ILE A 43 11.57 -4.02 13.24
C ILE A 43 11.60 -3.89 14.76
N LYS A 44 11.68 -4.98 15.51
CA LYS A 44 11.61 -4.93 16.99
C LYS A 44 12.67 -3.99 17.59
N ASN A 45 13.90 -4.06 17.08
CA ASN A 45 15.00 -3.19 17.51
C ASN A 45 15.61 -2.39 16.34
N THR A 46 15.15 -2.62 15.11
CA THR A 46 15.64 -1.96 13.90
C THR A 46 14.85 -0.69 13.62
N ASN A 47 15.54 0.38 13.21
CA ASN A 47 14.89 1.60 12.78
C ASN A 47 13.94 1.34 11.60
N SER A 48 12.69 1.86 11.69
CA SER A 48 11.64 1.58 10.71
C SER A 48 11.94 2.12 9.31
N ASN A 49 12.65 3.26 9.18
CA ASN A 49 13.03 3.83 7.90
C ASN A 49 14.06 2.95 7.19
N VAL A 50 15.07 2.48 7.94
CA VAL A 50 16.10 1.58 7.44
C VAL A 50 15.49 0.24 7.04
N ALA A 51 14.63 -0.34 7.89
CA ALA A 51 13.91 -1.57 7.59
C ALA A 51 13.05 -1.43 6.32
N THR A 52 12.39 -0.26 6.14
CA THR A 52 11.60 0.02 4.94
C THR A 52 12.47 0.13 3.69
N ALA A 53 13.61 0.82 3.76
CA ALA A 53 14.55 0.92 2.64
C ALA A 53 15.12 -0.45 2.24
N LEU A 54 15.55 -1.26 3.21
CA LEU A 54 16.05 -2.61 2.98
C LEU A 54 14.97 -3.53 2.38
N ARG A 55 13.76 -3.48 2.91
CA ARG A 55 12.60 -4.21 2.37
C ARG A 55 12.31 -3.82 0.92
N THR A 56 12.40 -2.53 0.59
CA THR A 56 12.12 -2.03 -0.77
C THR A 56 13.16 -2.54 -1.79
N ILE A 57 14.42 -2.78 -1.38
CA ILE A 57 15.40 -3.48 -2.23
C ILE A 57 14.89 -4.86 -2.63
N VAL A 58 14.38 -5.64 -1.66
CA VAL A 58 13.86 -6.98 -1.91
C VAL A 58 12.63 -6.92 -2.82
N VAL A 59 11.72 -5.95 -2.58
CA VAL A 59 10.54 -5.72 -3.43
C VAL A 59 10.95 -5.44 -4.87
N LEU A 60 11.94 -4.55 -5.07
CA LEU A 60 12.43 -4.19 -6.41
C LEU A 60 13.05 -5.38 -7.12
N PHE A 61 13.92 -6.12 -6.43
CA PHE A 61 14.56 -7.32 -6.98
C PHE A 61 13.50 -8.35 -7.41
N PHE A 62 12.52 -8.62 -6.55
CA PHE A 62 11.43 -9.54 -6.85
C PHE A 62 10.57 -9.05 -8.04
N SER A 63 10.28 -7.76 -8.11
CA SER A 63 9.52 -7.18 -9.23
C SER A 63 10.26 -7.35 -10.57
N TRP A 64 11.58 -7.13 -10.61
CA TRP A 64 12.38 -7.34 -11.81
C TRP A 64 12.50 -8.81 -12.21
N ILE A 65 12.57 -9.74 -11.25
CA ILE A 65 12.48 -11.18 -11.55
C ILE A 65 11.16 -11.48 -12.29
N MET A 66 10.03 -10.94 -11.80
CA MET A 66 8.74 -11.15 -12.46
C MET A 66 8.68 -10.53 -13.85
N VAL A 67 9.28 -9.35 -14.06
CA VAL A 67 9.44 -8.73 -15.38
C VAL A 67 10.20 -9.66 -16.34
N CYS A 68 11.30 -10.27 -15.87
CA CYS A 68 12.07 -11.21 -16.67
C CYS A 68 11.31 -12.51 -16.98
N ILE A 69 10.55 -13.04 -16.01
CA ILE A 69 9.74 -14.26 -16.18
C ILE A 69 8.63 -14.01 -17.22
N VAL A 70 7.96 -12.87 -17.15
CA VAL A 70 6.89 -12.49 -18.08
C VAL A 70 7.46 -12.06 -19.46
N GLY A 71 8.73 -11.64 -19.49
CA GLY A 71 9.39 -11.20 -20.73
C GLY A 71 8.99 -9.78 -21.14
N SER A 72 8.48 -8.96 -20.20
CA SER A 72 7.99 -7.61 -20.51
C SER A 72 9.09 -6.55 -20.61
N GLN A 73 10.36 -6.86 -20.30
CA GLN A 73 11.50 -5.93 -20.43
C GLN A 73 11.69 -5.41 -21.87
N GLY A 74 11.32 -6.21 -22.88
CA GLY A 74 11.41 -5.81 -24.30
C GLY A 74 10.46 -4.67 -24.68
N THR A 75 9.45 -4.37 -23.84
CA THR A 75 8.48 -3.30 -24.11
C THR A 75 8.90 -1.95 -23.55
N ILE A 76 10.01 -1.87 -22.82
CA ILE A 76 10.49 -0.60 -22.23
C ILE A 76 10.62 0.54 -23.24
N PRO A 77 11.18 0.31 -24.46
CA PRO A 77 11.32 1.38 -25.46
C PRO A 77 9.98 1.86 -26.05
N THR A 78 8.91 1.08 -25.91
CA THR A 78 7.58 1.39 -26.46
C THR A 78 6.65 2.02 -25.43
N ILE A 79 7.12 2.23 -24.19
CA ILE A 79 6.32 2.86 -23.13
C ILE A 79 6.10 4.33 -23.48
N ASP A 80 4.83 4.74 -23.51
CA ASP A 80 4.45 6.12 -23.75
C ASP A 80 4.96 7.07 -22.65
N PHE A 81 5.28 8.31 -23.04
CA PHE A 81 5.79 9.35 -22.14
C PHE A 81 4.82 9.65 -20.99
N LYS A 82 3.51 9.62 -21.24
CA LYS A 82 2.48 9.77 -20.21
C LYS A 82 2.60 8.68 -19.14
N THR A 83 2.76 7.43 -19.53
CA THR A 83 2.96 6.28 -18.64
C THR A 83 4.19 6.46 -17.75
N TRP A 84 5.33 6.88 -18.32
CA TRP A 84 6.54 7.18 -17.55
C TRP A 84 6.29 8.25 -16.48
N ILE A 85 5.65 9.37 -16.86
CA ILE A 85 5.34 10.46 -15.92
C ILE A 85 4.50 9.94 -14.77
N PHE A 86 3.40 9.21 -15.01
CA PHE A 86 2.50 8.79 -13.97
C PHE A 86 3.09 7.70 -13.06
N LEU A 87 3.93 6.80 -13.59
CA LEU A 87 4.66 5.83 -12.77
C LEU A 87 5.68 6.51 -11.86
N ILE A 88 6.42 7.49 -12.37
CA ILE A 88 7.37 8.29 -11.58
C ILE A 88 6.62 9.10 -10.52
N LEU A 89 5.55 9.80 -10.88
CA LEU A 89 4.72 10.57 -9.95
C LEU A 89 4.13 9.68 -8.85
N SER A 90 3.70 8.46 -9.18
CA SER A 90 3.23 7.48 -8.19
C SER A 90 4.33 7.09 -7.20
N GLY A 91 5.55 6.86 -7.67
CA GLY A 91 6.71 6.57 -6.81
C GLY A 91 7.08 7.76 -5.91
N LEU A 92 7.14 8.96 -6.49
CA LEU A 92 7.43 10.20 -5.75
C LEU A 92 6.35 10.50 -4.71
N ALA A 93 5.07 10.34 -5.06
CA ALA A 93 3.96 10.52 -4.14
C ALA A 93 4.05 9.55 -2.95
N THR A 94 4.45 8.28 -3.19
CA THR A 94 4.70 7.32 -2.11
C THR A 94 5.77 7.83 -1.15
N GLY A 95 6.91 8.28 -1.67
CA GLY A 95 8.01 8.81 -0.86
C GLY A 95 7.62 10.10 -0.12
N ALA A 96 6.92 11.02 -0.79
CA ALA A 96 6.42 12.25 -0.18
C ALA A 96 5.42 11.98 0.95
N SER A 97 4.53 10.99 0.76
CA SER A 97 3.62 10.54 1.81
C SER A 97 4.40 10.06 3.04
N TRP A 98 5.41 9.22 2.87
CA TRP A 98 6.24 8.74 3.99
C TRP A 98 6.97 9.87 4.72
N LEU A 99 7.59 10.80 3.97
CA LEU A 99 8.27 11.96 4.56
C LEU A 99 7.30 12.79 5.42
N CYS A 100 6.12 13.09 4.89
CA CYS A 100 5.10 13.85 5.60
C CYS A 100 4.57 13.09 6.82
N TYR A 101 4.30 11.79 6.69
CA TYR A 101 3.82 10.94 7.77
C TYR A 101 4.80 10.88 8.96
N PHE A 102 6.07 10.57 8.68
CA PHE A 102 7.08 10.50 9.71
C PHE A 102 7.33 11.87 10.36
N LYS A 103 7.27 12.96 9.59
CA LYS A 103 7.37 14.30 10.14
C LYS A 103 6.19 14.65 11.05
N ALA A 104 4.97 14.30 10.64
CA ALA A 104 3.79 14.45 11.48
C ALA A 104 3.89 13.66 12.79
N LEU A 105 4.39 12.41 12.74
CA LEU A 105 4.62 11.58 13.93
C LEU A 105 5.67 12.14 14.89
N GLN A 106 6.69 12.82 14.36
CA GLN A 106 7.72 13.48 15.21
C GLN A 106 7.18 14.69 15.96
N MET A 107 6.18 15.39 15.39
CA MET A 107 5.70 16.68 15.92
C MET A 107 4.34 16.56 16.62
N GLY A 108 3.56 15.53 16.33
CA GLY A 108 2.20 15.37 16.80
C GLY A 108 1.95 14.06 17.55
N ASP A 109 0.78 13.99 18.19
CA ASP A 109 0.32 12.76 18.85
C ASP A 109 -0.05 11.70 17.80
N ILE A 110 0.50 10.51 17.93
CA ILE A 110 0.22 9.35 17.05
C ILE A 110 -1.27 9.07 16.93
N ASN A 111 -2.04 9.26 18.02
CA ASN A 111 -3.49 9.04 18.05
C ASN A 111 -4.28 10.04 17.20
N LYS A 112 -3.68 11.18 16.88
CA LYS A 112 -4.25 12.21 15.99
C LYS A 112 -3.72 12.07 14.57
N VAL A 113 -2.43 11.75 14.38
CA VAL A 113 -1.78 11.62 13.08
C VAL A 113 -2.31 10.41 12.31
N VAL A 114 -2.38 9.23 12.95
CA VAL A 114 -2.79 7.98 12.28
C VAL A 114 -4.21 8.05 11.69
N PRO A 115 -5.24 8.59 12.38
CA PRO A 115 -6.56 8.77 11.77
C PRO A 115 -6.56 9.59 10.49
N ILE A 116 -5.80 10.70 10.49
CA ILE A 116 -5.71 11.58 9.33
C ILE A 116 -5.03 10.83 8.16
N ASP A 117 -3.93 10.14 8.41
CA ASP A 117 -3.26 9.34 7.38
C ASP A 117 -4.18 8.23 6.83
N LYS A 118 -4.94 7.53 7.68
CA LYS A 118 -5.88 6.49 7.24
C LYS A 118 -7.07 7.03 6.44
N SER A 119 -7.41 8.32 6.58
CA SER A 119 -8.41 8.96 5.73
C SER A 119 -8.00 9.02 4.24
N SER A 120 -6.72 8.76 3.93
CA SER A 120 -6.24 8.62 2.55
C SER A 120 -7.04 7.61 1.73
N THR A 121 -7.60 6.56 2.35
CA THR A 121 -8.46 5.58 1.67
C THR A 121 -9.73 6.23 1.14
N ILE A 122 -10.41 7.02 1.98
CA ILE A 122 -11.63 7.75 1.58
C ILE A 122 -11.26 8.75 0.47
N LEU A 123 -10.16 9.47 0.63
CA LEU A 123 -9.68 10.43 -0.36
C LEU A 123 -9.33 9.74 -1.69
N THR A 124 -8.70 8.55 -1.67
CA THR A 124 -8.44 7.77 -2.88
C THR A 124 -9.73 7.39 -3.61
N ILE A 125 -10.74 6.94 -2.88
CA ILE A 125 -12.03 6.58 -3.46
C ILE A 125 -12.72 7.81 -4.08
N LEU A 126 -12.72 8.94 -3.36
CA LEU A 126 -13.26 10.19 -3.88
C LEU A 126 -12.51 10.67 -5.14
N LEU A 127 -11.18 10.59 -5.14
CA LEU A 127 -10.37 10.93 -6.32
C LEU A 127 -10.60 9.96 -7.48
N ALA A 128 -10.85 8.68 -7.22
CA ALA A 128 -11.21 7.73 -8.26
C ALA A 128 -12.53 8.11 -8.95
N PHE A 129 -13.53 8.53 -8.17
CA PHE A 129 -14.78 9.04 -8.74
C PHE A 129 -14.56 10.32 -9.56
N LEU A 130 -13.75 11.26 -9.06
CA LEU A 130 -13.55 12.57 -9.70
C LEU A 130 -12.60 12.51 -10.90
N LEU A 131 -11.47 11.80 -10.79
CA LEU A 131 -10.38 11.83 -11.77
C LEU A 131 -10.40 10.64 -12.74
N LEU A 132 -10.90 9.47 -12.29
CA LEU A 132 -11.01 8.29 -13.12
C LEU A 132 -12.43 8.09 -13.66
N HIS A 133 -13.37 9.01 -13.33
CA HIS A 133 -14.76 8.96 -13.74
C HIS A 133 -15.45 7.63 -13.39
N GLU A 134 -15.08 7.03 -12.24
CA GLU A 134 -15.77 5.84 -11.75
C GLU A 134 -17.20 6.20 -11.32
N GLU A 135 -18.18 5.34 -11.63
CA GLU A 135 -19.58 5.58 -11.28
C GLU A 135 -19.80 5.54 -9.76
N ILE A 136 -20.52 6.54 -9.25
CA ILE A 136 -20.94 6.63 -7.86
C ILE A 136 -22.35 6.09 -7.75
N THR A 137 -22.49 4.86 -7.22
CA THR A 137 -23.80 4.30 -6.86
C THR A 137 -24.10 4.61 -5.39
N MET A 138 -25.37 4.54 -5.00
CA MET A 138 -25.76 4.69 -3.58
C MET A 138 -25.08 3.64 -2.70
N GLY A 139 -24.92 2.41 -3.19
CA GLY A 139 -24.21 1.35 -2.48
C GLY A 139 -22.74 1.68 -2.24
N LYS A 140 -22.04 2.22 -3.24
CA LYS A 140 -20.66 2.69 -3.09
C LYS A 140 -20.55 3.84 -2.08
N PHE A 141 -21.48 4.79 -2.10
CA PHE A 141 -21.51 5.89 -1.12
C PHE A 141 -21.64 5.36 0.32
N ILE A 142 -22.58 4.44 0.55
CA ILE A 142 -22.73 3.77 1.85
C ILE A 142 -21.46 3.00 2.20
N GLY A 143 -20.87 2.27 1.24
CA GLY A 143 -19.61 1.54 1.43
C GLY A 143 -18.47 2.43 1.92
N VAL A 144 -18.27 3.59 1.30
CA VAL A 144 -17.25 4.58 1.71
C VAL A 144 -17.50 5.07 3.13
N ALA A 145 -18.75 5.40 3.48
CA ALA A 145 -19.10 5.85 4.83
C ALA A 145 -18.81 4.77 5.89
N LEU A 146 -19.18 3.51 5.61
CA LEU A 146 -18.92 2.38 6.50
C LEU A 146 -17.43 2.10 6.67
N ILE A 147 -16.64 2.14 5.58
CA ILE A 147 -15.18 1.98 5.63
C ILE A 147 -14.55 3.11 6.46
N GLY A 148 -15.00 4.35 6.26
CA GLY A 148 -14.52 5.50 7.02
C GLY A 148 -14.80 5.39 8.50
N LEU A 149 -16.04 5.11 8.88
CA LEU A 149 -16.46 4.90 10.28
C LEU A 149 -15.72 3.71 10.90
N GLY A 150 -15.62 2.59 10.18
CA GLY A 150 -14.91 1.39 10.63
C GLY A 150 -13.43 1.69 10.87
N THR A 151 -12.76 2.37 9.94
CA THR A 151 -11.36 2.79 10.10
C THR A 151 -11.17 3.68 11.31
N PHE A 152 -12.06 4.66 11.51
CA PHE A 152 -12.01 5.55 12.68
C PHE A 152 -12.17 4.80 14.00
N LEU A 153 -13.12 3.86 14.08
CA LEU A 153 -13.35 3.04 15.29
C LEU A 153 -12.18 2.11 15.61
N MET A 154 -11.44 1.67 14.59
CA MET A 154 -10.27 0.80 14.78
C MET A 154 -9.05 1.52 15.33
N ILE A 155 -9.00 2.83 15.23
CA ILE A 155 -7.90 3.62 15.78
C ILE A 155 -8.02 3.61 17.31
N GLN A 156 -7.18 2.78 17.95
CA GLN A 156 -7.12 2.70 19.39
C GLN A 156 -6.44 3.95 19.96
N LYS A 157 -7.01 4.48 21.06
CA LYS A 157 -6.30 5.45 21.89
C LYS A 157 -5.09 4.75 22.52
N SER A 158 -3.87 5.03 22.06
CA SER A 158 -2.67 4.64 22.80
C SER A 158 -2.70 5.32 24.17
N GLN A 159 -2.38 4.57 25.24
CA GLN A 159 -2.30 5.10 26.60
C GLN A 159 -1.03 5.92 26.87
N ASN A 160 -0.24 6.20 25.85
CA ASN A 160 0.97 7.01 26.00
C ASN A 160 0.60 8.47 26.28
N LYS A 161 1.12 8.98 27.42
CA LYS A 161 0.95 10.35 27.90
C LYS A 161 1.17 11.36 26.78
N ALA A 162 0.16 12.19 26.52
CA ALA A 162 0.25 13.30 25.59
C ALA A 162 1.45 14.20 25.97
N ASN A 163 2.41 14.34 25.07
CA ASN A 163 3.44 15.37 25.19
C ASN A 163 2.78 16.74 25.09
N LYS A 164 3.08 17.59 26.07
CA LYS A 164 2.44 18.90 26.32
C LYS A 164 2.71 20.00 25.28
N ASP A 165 3.35 19.71 24.14
CA ASP A 165 3.70 20.73 23.13
C ASP A 165 2.76 20.78 21.92
N ASP A 166 1.45 20.81 22.20
CA ASP A 166 0.37 20.93 21.17
C ASP A 166 0.26 22.38 20.57
N LYS A 167 1.24 23.26 20.85
CA LYS A 167 1.18 24.66 20.39
C LYS A 167 1.47 24.83 18.90
N ASN A 168 2.15 23.89 18.26
CA ASN A 168 2.49 24.00 16.86
C ASN A 168 1.60 23.10 15.99
N LYS A 169 0.61 23.68 15.31
CA LYS A 169 -0.34 22.96 14.44
C LYS A 169 0.26 22.42 13.12
N LEU A 170 1.59 22.59 12.91
CA LEU A 170 2.26 22.13 11.70
C LEU A 170 2.17 20.60 11.50
N TRP A 171 2.06 19.81 12.57
CA TRP A 171 1.87 18.37 12.45
C TRP A 171 0.58 18.00 11.71
N ILE A 172 -0.50 18.81 11.86
CA ILE A 172 -1.77 18.59 11.14
C ILE A 172 -1.56 18.75 9.65
N MET A 173 -0.83 19.80 9.24
CA MET A 173 -0.51 20.05 7.84
C MET A 173 0.26 18.89 7.23
N TYR A 174 1.30 18.39 7.93
CA TYR A 174 2.04 17.22 7.47
C TYR A 174 1.18 15.95 7.41
N ALA A 175 0.30 15.71 8.38
CA ALA A 175 -0.62 14.57 8.37
C ALA A 175 -1.61 14.64 7.18
N ILE A 176 -2.14 15.82 6.88
CA ILE A 176 -3.02 16.04 5.72
C ILE A 176 -2.26 15.81 4.42
N PHE A 177 -1.05 16.36 4.27
CA PHE A 177 -0.22 16.11 3.08
C PHE A 177 0.15 14.63 2.92
N SER A 178 0.41 13.91 4.02
CA SER A 178 0.62 12.46 3.97
C SER A 178 -0.59 11.76 3.35
N ALA A 179 -1.80 12.07 3.82
CA ALA A 179 -3.03 11.47 3.29
C ALA A 179 -3.27 11.82 1.81
N ILE A 180 -3.00 13.07 1.41
CA ILE A 180 -3.12 13.52 0.02
C ILE A 180 -2.13 12.74 -0.87
N PHE A 181 -0.85 12.70 -0.51
CA PHE A 181 0.15 11.99 -1.29
C PHE A 181 -0.09 10.48 -1.32
N ALA A 182 -0.57 9.89 -0.21
CA ALA A 182 -0.95 8.48 -0.17
C ALA A 182 -2.09 8.17 -1.15
N SER A 183 -3.09 9.05 -1.24
CA SER A 183 -4.19 8.88 -2.19
C SER A 183 -3.74 9.08 -3.65
N LEU A 184 -2.88 10.07 -3.92
CA LEU A 184 -2.32 10.30 -5.24
C LEU A 184 -1.44 9.15 -5.72
N THR A 185 -0.78 8.43 -4.81
CA THR A 185 -0.02 7.21 -5.14
C THR A 185 -0.87 6.19 -5.91
N ALA A 186 -2.08 5.92 -5.44
CA ALA A 186 -2.98 4.95 -6.07
C ALA A 186 -3.53 5.47 -7.39
N ILE A 187 -3.93 6.74 -7.46
CA ILE A 187 -4.48 7.37 -8.68
C ILE A 187 -3.43 7.44 -9.78
N PHE A 188 -2.24 7.98 -9.49
CA PHE A 188 -1.15 8.02 -10.47
C PHE A 188 -0.69 6.61 -10.85
N GLY A 189 -0.68 5.68 -9.89
CA GLY A 189 -0.40 4.28 -10.14
C GLY A 189 -1.40 3.65 -11.12
N LYS A 190 -2.70 3.90 -10.95
CA LYS A 190 -3.75 3.43 -11.87
C LYS A 190 -3.54 3.98 -13.28
N ILE A 191 -3.34 5.29 -13.41
CA ILE A 191 -3.15 5.94 -14.72
C ILE A 191 -1.85 5.43 -15.38
N GLY A 192 -0.77 5.31 -14.61
CA GLY A 192 0.52 4.86 -15.14
C GLY A 192 0.55 3.39 -15.53
N ILE A 193 -0.19 2.52 -14.83
CA ILE A 193 -0.15 1.08 -15.10
C ILE A 193 -1.03 0.69 -16.31
N ASP A 194 -1.95 1.55 -16.72
CA ASP A 194 -2.87 1.28 -17.84
C ASP A 194 -2.14 1.12 -19.18
N GLY A 195 -1.03 1.86 -19.37
CA GLY A 195 -0.24 1.88 -20.61
C GLY A 195 0.93 0.89 -20.64
N VAL A 196 1.09 0.00 -19.66
CA VAL A 196 2.25 -0.89 -19.53
C VAL A 196 1.85 -2.23 -18.90
N GLU A 197 2.65 -3.28 -19.13
CA GLU A 197 2.47 -4.54 -18.42
C GLU A 197 2.64 -4.33 -16.92
N SER A 198 1.74 -4.90 -16.09
CA SER A 198 1.61 -4.54 -14.66
C SER A 198 2.86 -4.81 -13.82
N ASN A 199 3.61 -5.91 -14.10
CA ASN A 199 4.84 -6.19 -13.37
C ASN A 199 5.92 -5.17 -13.73
N LEU A 200 6.03 -4.79 -15.02
CA LEU A 200 6.98 -3.78 -15.47
C LEU A 200 6.64 -2.40 -14.88
N GLY A 201 5.38 -1.98 -14.91
CA GLY A 201 4.94 -0.74 -14.28
C GLY A 201 5.22 -0.73 -12.78
N THR A 202 5.00 -1.86 -12.09
CA THR A 202 5.32 -2.01 -10.66
C THR A 202 6.83 -1.91 -10.41
N ALA A 203 7.67 -2.52 -11.25
CA ALA A 203 9.13 -2.45 -11.12
C ALA A 203 9.64 -1.01 -11.32
N ILE A 204 9.17 -0.31 -12.36
CA ILE A 204 9.55 1.08 -12.65
C ILE A 204 9.22 1.99 -11.46
N ARG A 205 7.95 1.99 -10.99
CA ARG A 205 7.58 2.83 -9.86
C ARG A 205 8.32 2.46 -8.56
N THR A 206 8.58 1.16 -8.35
CA THR A 206 9.30 0.70 -7.15
C THR A 206 10.76 1.17 -7.17
N SER A 207 11.37 1.33 -8.35
CA SER A 207 12.71 1.94 -8.47
C SER A 207 12.70 3.37 -7.91
N VAL A 208 11.69 4.17 -8.24
CA VAL A 208 11.53 5.52 -7.70
C VAL A 208 11.27 5.48 -6.18
N VAL A 209 10.41 4.57 -5.72
CA VAL A 209 10.14 4.39 -4.27
C VAL A 209 11.41 4.03 -3.51
N LEU A 210 12.27 3.17 -4.10
CA LEU A 210 13.56 2.81 -3.49
C LEU A 210 14.47 4.04 -3.32
N LEU A 211 14.57 4.87 -4.36
CA LEU A 211 15.36 6.11 -4.29
C LEU A 211 14.84 7.02 -3.18
N MET A 212 13.52 7.19 -3.07
CA MET A 212 12.91 8.00 -2.01
C MET A 212 13.11 7.40 -0.62
N ALA A 213 13.02 6.07 -0.47
CA ALA A 213 13.26 5.39 0.80
C ALA A 213 14.71 5.59 1.29
N TRP A 214 15.69 5.46 0.38
CA TRP A 214 17.09 5.70 0.71
C TRP A 214 17.37 7.18 0.96
N ALA A 215 16.77 8.09 0.18
CA ALA A 215 16.86 9.53 0.46
C ALA A 215 16.37 9.83 1.88
N LEU A 216 15.26 9.23 2.33
CA LEU A 216 14.75 9.39 3.69
C LEU A 216 15.77 8.89 4.73
N VAL A 217 16.40 7.72 4.53
CA VAL A 217 17.42 7.17 5.44
C VAL A 217 18.63 8.10 5.53
N LEU A 218 19.08 8.65 4.40
CA LEU A 218 20.22 9.56 4.33
C LEU A 218 19.91 10.91 4.98
N PHE A 219 18.76 11.52 4.68
CA PHE A 219 18.33 12.78 5.29
C PHE A 219 18.14 12.68 6.80
N THR A 220 17.66 11.53 7.29
CA THR A 220 17.49 11.28 8.73
C THR A 220 18.78 10.77 9.39
N LYS A 221 19.87 10.62 8.63
CA LYS A 221 21.20 10.15 9.09
C LYS A 221 21.15 8.81 9.82
N GLN A 222 20.24 7.92 9.40
CA GLN A 222 20.00 6.63 10.06
C GLN A 222 20.80 5.46 9.46
N GLN A 223 21.63 5.69 8.44
CA GLN A 223 22.41 4.66 7.75
C GLN A 223 23.38 3.91 8.67
N HIS A 224 23.81 4.51 9.78
CA HIS A 224 24.71 3.86 10.74
C HIS A 224 24.03 2.68 11.47
N THR A 225 22.71 2.72 11.66
CA THR A 225 21.97 1.66 12.37
C THR A 225 21.89 0.34 11.57
N ILE A 226 22.27 0.35 10.28
CA ILE A 226 22.30 -0.87 9.45
C ILE A 226 23.22 -1.94 10.05
N LYS A 227 24.35 -1.51 10.62
CA LYS A 227 25.35 -2.41 11.23
C LYS A 227 24.86 -3.09 12.50
N GLU A 228 23.82 -2.54 13.13
CA GLU A 228 23.27 -3.02 14.40
C GLU A 228 22.16 -4.07 14.18
N ILE A 229 21.73 -4.27 12.92
CA ILE A 229 20.61 -5.17 12.59
C ILE A 229 21.06 -6.63 12.80
N SER A 230 20.32 -7.35 13.63
CA SER A 230 20.57 -8.77 13.85
C SER A 230 20.22 -9.61 12.61
N ARG A 231 20.89 -10.76 12.43
CA ARG A 231 20.59 -11.68 11.31
C ARG A 231 19.13 -12.13 11.29
N LYS A 232 18.52 -12.29 12.46
CA LYS A 232 17.12 -12.67 12.59
C LYS A 232 16.19 -11.56 12.09
N GLU A 233 16.42 -10.31 12.49
CA GLU A 233 15.65 -9.15 12.01
C GLU A 233 15.82 -8.98 10.50
N LEU A 234 17.05 -9.10 9.98
CA LEU A 234 17.32 -9.03 8.55
C LEU A 234 16.53 -10.08 7.75
N LEU A 235 16.44 -11.33 8.27
CA LEU A 235 15.64 -12.39 7.67
C LEU A 235 14.16 -12.00 7.61
N PHE A 236 13.58 -11.50 8.71
CA PHE A 236 12.17 -11.08 8.74
C PHE A 236 11.90 -9.86 7.89
N ILE A 237 12.84 -8.91 7.82
CA ILE A 237 12.77 -7.76 6.88
C ILE A 237 12.76 -8.28 5.43
N GLY A 238 13.63 -9.23 5.10
CA GLY A 238 13.68 -9.85 3.77
C GLY A 238 12.38 -10.58 3.42
N LEU A 239 11.87 -11.43 4.32
CA LEU A 239 10.60 -12.14 4.13
C LEU A 239 9.42 -11.16 3.99
N SER A 240 9.40 -10.07 4.78
CA SER A 240 8.39 -9.03 4.63
C SER A 240 8.51 -8.30 3.28
N GLY A 241 9.74 -8.18 2.75
CA GLY A 241 10.01 -7.64 1.42
C GLY A 241 9.41 -8.52 0.31
N ILE A 242 9.59 -9.82 0.39
CA ILE A 242 8.97 -10.79 -0.56
C ILE A 242 7.44 -10.68 -0.49
N ALA A 243 6.86 -10.72 0.72
CA ALA A 243 5.41 -10.60 0.90
C ALA A 243 4.89 -9.26 0.36
N THR A 244 5.61 -8.15 0.60
CA THR A 244 5.28 -6.83 0.02
C THR A 244 5.34 -6.86 -1.51
N GLY A 245 6.37 -7.49 -2.09
CA GLY A 245 6.53 -7.61 -3.54
C GLY A 245 5.34 -8.33 -4.17
N VAL A 246 4.95 -9.50 -3.63
CA VAL A 246 3.77 -10.24 -4.08
C VAL A 246 2.51 -9.39 -3.93
N SER A 247 2.32 -8.74 -2.78
CA SER A 247 1.18 -7.85 -2.54
C SER A 247 1.11 -6.73 -3.59
N TRP A 248 2.19 -6.01 -3.87
CA TRP A 248 2.20 -4.91 -4.82
C TRP A 248 1.98 -5.36 -6.26
N LEU A 249 2.59 -6.47 -6.68
CA LEU A 249 2.34 -7.04 -8.00
C LEU A 249 0.86 -7.40 -8.20
N CYS A 250 0.25 -8.03 -7.20
CA CYS A 250 -1.18 -8.33 -7.22
C CYS A 250 -2.03 -7.04 -7.18
N TYR A 251 -1.68 -6.07 -6.34
CA TYR A 251 -2.40 -4.80 -6.21
C TYR A 251 -2.43 -4.01 -7.53
N TYR A 252 -1.26 -3.84 -8.17
CA TYR A 252 -1.19 -3.08 -9.43
C TYR A 252 -1.82 -3.85 -10.59
N LYS A 253 -1.77 -5.18 -10.58
CA LYS A 253 -2.55 -5.98 -11.53
C LYS A 253 -4.06 -5.80 -11.32
N ALA A 254 -4.51 -5.81 -10.08
CA ALA A 254 -5.91 -5.54 -9.75
C ALA A 254 -6.33 -4.12 -10.15
N LEU A 255 -5.49 -3.10 -9.89
CA LEU A 255 -5.74 -1.72 -10.32
C LEU A 255 -5.80 -1.58 -11.82
N GLN A 256 -4.98 -2.32 -12.57
CA GLN A 256 -5.00 -2.30 -14.04
C GLN A 256 -6.35 -2.75 -14.60
N ASP A 257 -6.90 -3.83 -14.06
CA ASP A 257 -8.07 -4.52 -14.61
C ASP A 257 -9.39 -4.15 -13.90
N GLY A 258 -9.33 -3.58 -12.69
CA GLY A 258 -10.50 -3.29 -11.84
C GLY A 258 -10.73 -1.82 -11.55
N LEU A 259 -11.84 -1.55 -10.85
CA LEU A 259 -12.17 -0.21 -10.35
C LEU A 259 -11.29 0.13 -9.14
N THR A 260 -10.66 1.29 -9.18
CA THR A 260 -9.74 1.75 -8.13
C THR A 260 -10.42 1.84 -6.77
N SER A 261 -11.64 2.37 -6.74
CA SER A 261 -12.44 2.48 -5.51
C SER A 261 -12.68 1.13 -4.83
N VAL A 262 -12.96 0.08 -5.61
CA VAL A 262 -13.20 -1.27 -5.10
C VAL A 262 -11.89 -1.97 -4.72
N VAL A 263 -10.88 -1.90 -5.57
CA VAL A 263 -9.55 -2.51 -5.32
C VAL A 263 -8.93 -1.98 -4.03
N VAL A 264 -8.94 -0.66 -3.83
CA VAL A 264 -8.43 -0.02 -2.61
C VAL A 264 -9.23 -0.44 -1.38
N SER A 265 -10.54 -0.60 -1.51
CA SER A 265 -11.40 -1.07 -0.42
C SER A 265 -11.10 -2.51 -0.01
N ILE A 266 -10.90 -3.41 -0.98
CA ILE A 266 -10.51 -4.81 -0.71
C ILE A 266 -9.12 -4.87 -0.08
N ASP A 267 -8.16 -4.08 -0.56
CA ASP A 267 -6.79 -4.05 -0.01
C ASP A 267 -6.78 -3.67 1.48
N LYS A 268 -7.71 -2.82 1.94
CA LYS A 268 -7.85 -2.50 3.37
C LYS A 268 -8.27 -3.67 4.23
N LEU A 269 -8.85 -4.73 3.66
CA LEU A 269 -9.13 -5.97 4.38
C LEU A 269 -7.86 -6.72 4.80
N SER A 270 -6.67 -6.30 4.34
CA SER A 270 -5.38 -6.75 4.88
C SER A 270 -5.30 -6.66 6.42
N ILE A 271 -6.04 -5.71 7.01
CA ILE A 271 -6.15 -5.57 8.45
C ILE A 271 -6.78 -6.79 9.12
N LEU A 272 -7.72 -7.50 8.44
CA LEU A 272 -8.28 -8.77 8.93
C LEU A 272 -7.20 -9.81 9.12
N VAL A 273 -6.33 -9.97 8.12
CA VAL A 273 -5.22 -10.92 8.15
C VAL A 273 -4.26 -10.54 9.28
N THR A 274 -3.92 -9.25 9.37
CA THR A 274 -3.03 -8.74 10.44
C THR A 274 -3.59 -9.01 11.84
N ILE A 275 -4.88 -8.74 12.05
CA ILE A 275 -5.53 -8.95 13.36
C ILE A 275 -5.64 -10.43 13.69
N LEU A 276 -6.05 -11.26 12.73
CA LEU A 276 -6.16 -12.71 12.94
C LEU A 276 -4.82 -13.29 13.41
N PHE A 277 -3.73 -12.92 12.71
CA PHE A 277 -2.40 -13.33 13.13
C PHE A 277 -1.97 -12.73 14.47
N SER A 278 -2.31 -11.46 14.73
CA SER A 278 -1.99 -10.82 16.02
C SER A 278 -2.65 -11.55 17.19
N ILE A 279 -3.89 -11.98 17.03
CA ILE A 279 -4.60 -12.78 18.04
C ILE A 279 -3.94 -14.15 18.20
N VAL A 280 -3.65 -14.85 17.09
CA VAL A 280 -3.12 -16.23 17.13
C VAL A 280 -1.67 -16.27 17.59
N VAL A 281 -0.81 -15.39 17.05
CA VAL A 281 0.65 -15.44 17.29
C VAL A 281 1.05 -14.63 18.50
N PHE A 282 0.52 -13.41 18.65
CA PHE A 282 0.88 -12.52 19.77
C PHE A 282 -0.10 -12.58 20.92
N LYS A 283 -1.20 -13.36 20.79
CA LYS A 283 -2.28 -13.49 21.81
C LYS A 283 -2.86 -12.14 22.24
N GLU A 284 -2.86 -11.18 21.32
CA GLU A 284 -3.43 -9.84 21.55
C GLU A 284 -4.96 -9.94 21.60
N LYS A 285 -5.58 -9.20 22.54
CA LYS A 285 -7.05 -9.16 22.66
C LYS A 285 -7.61 -8.04 21.78
N LEU A 286 -8.62 -8.37 20.99
CA LEU A 286 -9.35 -7.37 20.21
C LEU A 286 -10.35 -6.63 21.10
N SER A 287 -10.32 -5.29 21.09
CA SER A 287 -11.33 -4.50 21.80
C SER A 287 -12.67 -4.57 21.07
N LEU A 288 -13.78 -4.42 21.80
CA LEU A 288 -15.13 -4.39 21.20
C LEU A 288 -15.25 -3.29 20.14
N LYS A 289 -14.64 -2.11 20.36
CA LYS A 289 -14.62 -1.02 19.37
C LYS A 289 -13.91 -1.41 18.10
N SER A 290 -12.74 -2.07 18.22
CA SER A 290 -11.99 -2.56 17.05
C SER A 290 -12.74 -3.67 16.31
N PHE A 291 -13.45 -4.53 17.03
CA PHE A 291 -14.30 -5.57 16.41
C PHE A 291 -15.44 -4.95 15.60
N ILE A 292 -16.17 -3.97 16.18
CA ILE A 292 -17.23 -3.24 15.46
C ILE A 292 -16.65 -2.51 14.23
N GLY A 293 -15.52 -1.80 14.40
CA GLY A 293 -14.85 -1.11 13.32
C GLY A 293 -14.47 -2.04 12.18
N LEU A 294 -13.92 -3.21 12.50
CA LEU A 294 -13.58 -4.24 11.53
C LEU A 294 -14.81 -4.77 10.77
N THR A 295 -15.89 -5.04 11.47
CA THR A 295 -17.15 -5.49 10.88
C THR A 295 -17.71 -4.44 9.91
N LEU A 296 -17.69 -3.16 10.29
CA LEU A 296 -18.12 -2.07 9.40
C LEU A 296 -17.24 -1.95 8.15
N MET A 297 -15.92 -2.13 8.26
CA MET A 297 -15.03 -2.14 7.09
C MET A 297 -15.33 -3.30 6.15
N VAL A 298 -15.60 -4.48 6.69
CA VAL A 298 -15.96 -5.66 5.88
C VAL A 298 -17.28 -5.42 5.14
N ILE A 299 -18.32 -5.00 5.85
CA ILE A 299 -19.62 -4.70 5.26
C ILE A 299 -19.48 -3.60 4.20
N GLY A 300 -18.76 -2.51 4.52
CA GLY A 300 -18.52 -1.42 3.58
C GLY A 300 -17.78 -1.88 2.31
N THR A 301 -16.80 -2.77 2.43
CA THR A 301 -16.10 -3.34 1.27
C THR A 301 -17.04 -4.22 0.43
N PHE A 302 -17.91 -5.01 1.05
CA PHE A 302 -18.92 -5.77 0.31
C PHE A 302 -19.92 -4.85 -0.41
N CYS A 303 -20.35 -3.75 0.22
CA CYS A 303 -21.16 -2.74 -0.47
C CYS A 303 -20.44 -2.17 -1.69
N MET A 304 -19.15 -1.86 -1.59
CA MET A 304 -18.35 -1.38 -2.72
C MET A 304 -18.21 -2.40 -3.86
N LEU A 305 -18.23 -3.70 -3.54
CA LEU A 305 -18.06 -4.77 -4.51
C LEU A 305 -19.36 -5.14 -5.23
N LEU A 306 -20.50 -5.06 -4.54
CA LEU A 306 -21.81 -5.54 -5.05
C LEU A 306 -22.59 -4.46 -5.78
N PHE A 307 -22.33 -3.20 -5.50
CA PHE A 307 -23.04 -2.03 -6.04
C PHE A 307 -22.09 -1.05 -6.75
#